data_12a519dbb3f45238025ee95fd1205a1a
#
_entry.id   12a519dbb3f45238025ee95fd1205a1a
#
_cell.length_a   1.000
_cell.length_b   1.000
_cell.length_c   1.000
_cell.angle_alpha   90.00
_cell.angle_beta   90.00
_cell.angle_gamma   90.00
#
_symmetry.space_group_name_H-M   'P 1'
#
loop_
_entity.id
_entity.type
_entity.pdbx_description
1 polymer ?
#
loop_
_entity_poly.entity_id
_entity_poly.type
_entity_poly.pdbx_seq_one_letter_code
_entity_poly.pdbx_strand_id
1 'polypeptide(L)'
;LANRVKPLPPAALATYSLRSRKSKVDIRRAAKVPRAGDSVGRFLRGLPDVLAAADFRDLTSRMAAGRARRKSLIWALGAHVVKVGLNPVLVDLMRTGWISALALNGAGIIHDFELAFAGRTSEDVESAIRTGRFGMARETGELLNGAVTAGAAEGLGLGEAVGRMIARSKFPYRRLSLLGEAWRLKIPVSVHVALGTDTIHMHPAASGAAIGEASLRDFRLFAGQVAALDGGGVFLNIGSAVLLPEVFLKAVSLVRNSGLRLDGFSTAVFDFNHQYRPAQNVAKRPLGK
;
A
#
# COMPACT_ATOMS: atom_id res chain seq x y z
N LEU A 1 -62.32 5.31 3.77
CA LEU A 1 -62.19 5.36 5.24
C LEU A 1 -60.71 5.37 5.57
N ALA A 2 -60.14 6.56 5.86
CA ALA A 2 -58.73 6.67 6.27
C ALA A 2 -58.58 6.01 7.65
N ASN A 3 -57.82 4.94 7.71
CA ASN A 3 -57.43 4.29 8.96
C ASN A 3 -56.56 5.29 9.75
N ARG A 4 -57.13 6.06 10.65
CA ARG A 4 -56.39 7.00 11.52
C ARG A 4 -55.62 6.14 12.55
N VAL A 5 -54.35 5.85 12.26
CA VAL A 5 -53.44 5.29 13.26
C VAL A 5 -53.33 6.26 14.43
N LYS A 6 -53.65 5.80 15.62
CA LYS A 6 -53.52 6.60 16.86
C LYS A 6 -52.09 6.54 17.36
N PRO A 7 -51.52 7.65 17.83
CA PRO A 7 -50.21 7.63 18.53
C PRO A 7 -50.25 6.70 19.76
N LEU A 8 -49.18 5.98 19.99
CA LEU A 8 -49.01 5.16 21.20
C LEU A 8 -48.87 6.07 22.42
N PRO A 9 -49.63 5.81 23.52
CA PRO A 9 -49.55 6.62 24.74
C PRO A 9 -48.16 6.45 25.38
N PRO A 10 -47.45 7.55 25.78
CA PRO A 10 -46.12 7.46 26.45
C PRO A 10 -46.13 6.69 27.78
N ALA A 11 -47.25 6.72 28.48
CA ALA A 11 -47.42 6.01 29.76
C ALA A 11 -47.29 4.46 29.66
N ALA A 12 -47.38 3.89 28.46
CA ALA A 12 -47.19 2.45 28.23
C ALA A 12 -45.72 2.04 28.08
N LEU A 13 -44.77 2.99 28.08
CA LEU A 13 -43.37 2.72 27.88
C LEU A 13 -42.66 2.32 29.18
N ALA A 14 -41.99 1.16 29.16
CA ALA A 14 -41.12 0.73 30.27
C ALA A 14 -39.74 1.40 30.15
N THR A 15 -39.24 1.95 31.24
CA THR A 15 -37.91 2.56 31.32
C THR A 15 -36.98 1.72 32.18
N TYR A 16 -35.67 1.92 32.02
CA TYR A 16 -34.63 1.28 32.84
C TYR A 16 -33.53 2.27 33.22
N SER A 17 -32.72 1.94 34.21
CA SER A 17 -31.63 2.82 34.66
C SER A 17 -30.48 2.88 33.61
N LEU A 18 -30.00 4.09 33.31
CA LEU A 18 -28.79 4.30 32.52
C LEU A 18 -27.59 3.54 33.11
N ARG A 19 -27.53 3.38 34.44
CA ARG A 19 -26.43 2.67 35.12
C ARG A 19 -26.43 1.16 34.85
N SER A 20 -27.59 0.57 34.54
CA SER A 20 -27.69 -0.84 34.18
C SER A 20 -27.47 -1.11 32.68
N ARG A 21 -27.43 -0.05 31.86
CA ARG A 21 -27.29 -0.17 30.41
C ARG A 21 -25.87 -0.54 30.00
N LYS A 22 -25.73 -1.55 29.15
CA LYS A 22 -24.46 -1.85 28.48
C LYS A 22 -24.11 -0.73 27.50
N SER A 23 -23.11 0.11 27.82
CA SER A 23 -22.71 1.28 27.03
C SER A 23 -21.46 0.95 26.18
N LYS A 24 -21.42 1.46 24.95
CA LYS A 24 -20.28 1.28 24.02
C LYS A 24 -19.16 2.31 24.23
N VAL A 25 -19.46 3.45 24.86
CA VAL A 25 -18.51 4.55 25.13
C VAL A 25 -18.31 4.68 26.64
N ASP A 26 -17.05 4.77 27.05
CA ASP A 26 -16.62 4.89 28.44
C ASP A 26 -15.66 6.07 28.55
N ILE A 27 -15.85 6.91 29.62
CA ILE A 27 -15.00 8.09 29.85
C ILE A 27 -13.52 7.73 30.05
N ARG A 28 -13.21 6.54 30.54
CA ARG A 28 -11.84 6.04 30.69
C ARG A 28 -11.09 5.91 29.34
N ARG A 29 -11.81 5.86 28.23
CA ARG A 29 -11.28 5.80 26.85
C ARG A 29 -11.20 7.17 26.19
N ALA A 30 -11.48 8.25 26.92
CA ALA A 30 -11.44 9.62 26.40
C ALA A 30 -10.00 10.06 26.05
N ALA A 31 -9.90 11.03 25.16
CA ALA A 31 -8.62 11.64 24.80
C ALA A 31 -7.97 12.35 25.99
N LYS A 32 -6.64 12.39 25.99
CA LYS A 32 -5.84 13.25 26.89
C LYS A 32 -5.49 14.54 26.15
N VAL A 33 -5.56 15.66 26.86
CA VAL A 33 -5.24 16.97 26.29
C VAL A 33 -3.74 17.03 25.97
N PRO A 34 -3.36 17.30 24.70
CA PRO A 34 -1.97 17.48 24.35
C PRO A 34 -1.42 18.79 24.92
N ARG A 35 -0.13 18.82 25.25
CA ARG A 35 0.57 20.02 25.75
C ARG A 35 1.61 20.47 24.75
N ALA A 36 1.91 21.77 24.74
CA ALA A 36 3.03 22.30 23.97
C ALA A 36 4.33 21.57 24.38
N GLY A 37 5.10 21.13 23.39
CA GLY A 37 6.33 20.36 23.60
C GLY A 37 6.14 18.85 23.78
N ASP A 38 4.92 18.33 23.72
CA ASP A 38 4.72 16.90 23.73
C ASP A 38 5.37 16.24 22.51
N SER A 39 6.05 15.12 22.70
CA SER A 39 6.55 14.31 21.59
C SER A 39 5.39 13.70 20.79
N VAL A 40 5.62 13.41 19.49
CA VAL A 40 4.64 12.71 18.64
C VAL A 40 4.14 11.41 19.31
N GLY A 41 5.04 10.65 19.93
CA GLY A 41 4.65 9.43 20.64
C GLY A 41 3.71 9.68 21.82
N ARG A 42 3.89 10.81 22.55
CA ARG A 42 2.97 11.19 23.63
C ARG A 42 1.61 11.63 23.09
N PHE A 43 1.61 12.41 22.01
CA PHE A 43 0.39 12.79 21.30
C PHE A 43 -0.42 11.56 20.86
N LEU A 44 0.22 10.60 20.17
CA LEU A 44 -0.43 9.38 19.68
C LEU A 44 -1.01 8.53 20.84
N ARG A 45 -0.28 8.42 21.95
CA ARG A 45 -0.81 7.74 23.16
C ARG A 45 -1.94 8.50 23.85
N GLY A 46 -2.04 9.80 23.60
CA GLY A 46 -3.12 10.65 24.11
C GLY A 46 -4.42 10.60 23.31
N LEU A 47 -4.42 10.05 22.12
CA LEU A 47 -5.64 9.88 21.30
C LEU A 47 -6.68 9.01 22.04
N PRO A 48 -7.99 9.21 21.77
CA PRO A 48 -9.04 8.41 22.42
C PRO A 48 -8.90 6.93 22.07
N ASP A 49 -9.24 6.04 22.98
CA ASP A 49 -9.14 4.59 22.74
C ASP A 49 -10.41 4.03 22.09
N VAL A 50 -10.80 4.63 20.95
CA VAL A 50 -11.98 4.27 20.16
C VAL A 50 -11.67 4.46 18.67
N LEU A 51 -12.43 3.77 17.81
CA LEU A 51 -12.38 3.90 16.35
C LEU A 51 -10.94 3.83 15.78
N ALA A 52 -10.63 4.66 14.80
CA ALA A 52 -9.35 4.63 14.09
C ALA A 52 -8.11 4.79 14.99
N ALA A 53 -8.22 5.50 16.12
CA ALA A 53 -7.10 5.64 17.05
C ALA A 53 -6.81 4.33 17.81
N ALA A 54 -7.84 3.57 18.17
CA ALA A 54 -7.68 2.24 18.77
C ALA A 54 -7.11 1.25 17.72
N ASP A 55 -7.65 1.26 16.49
CA ASP A 55 -7.19 0.43 15.39
C ASP A 55 -5.72 0.72 15.05
N PHE A 56 -5.34 2.00 15.04
CA PHE A 56 -3.96 2.41 14.79
C PHE A 56 -2.98 1.89 15.86
N ARG A 57 -3.37 1.94 17.13
CA ARG A 57 -2.57 1.37 18.23
C ARG A 57 -2.44 -0.15 18.13
N ASP A 58 -3.54 -0.86 17.85
CA ASP A 58 -3.50 -2.31 17.64
C ASP A 58 -2.58 -2.68 16.45
N LEU A 59 -2.73 -1.98 15.33
CA LEU A 59 -1.88 -2.17 14.16
C LEU A 59 -0.40 -1.98 14.47
N THR A 60 -0.03 -0.86 15.10
CA THR A 60 1.38 -0.57 15.44
C THR A 60 1.96 -1.61 16.39
N SER A 61 1.15 -2.09 17.34
CA SER A 61 1.54 -3.19 18.25
C SER A 61 1.77 -4.50 17.48
N ARG A 62 0.89 -4.87 16.54
CA ARG A 62 1.03 -6.06 15.69
C ARG A 62 2.24 -5.95 14.78
N MET A 63 2.50 -4.78 14.19
CA MET A 63 3.70 -4.54 13.39
C MET A 63 4.98 -4.72 14.23
N ALA A 64 5.01 -4.16 15.43
CA ALA A 64 6.16 -4.32 16.34
C ALA A 64 6.38 -5.79 16.72
N ALA A 65 5.31 -6.52 17.05
CA ALA A 65 5.37 -7.95 17.34
C ALA A 65 5.79 -8.78 16.13
N GLY A 66 5.28 -8.45 14.93
CA GLY A 66 5.66 -9.10 13.67
C GLY A 66 7.14 -8.90 13.37
N ARG A 67 7.64 -7.65 13.48
CA ARG A 67 9.04 -7.32 13.30
C ARG A 67 9.95 -8.08 14.28
N ALA A 68 9.62 -8.08 15.57
CA ALA A 68 10.39 -8.79 16.60
C ALA A 68 10.49 -10.30 16.30
N ARG A 69 9.44 -10.89 15.74
CA ARG A 69 9.40 -12.31 15.34
C ARG A 69 9.89 -12.56 13.90
N ARG A 70 10.44 -11.54 13.22
CA ARG A 70 10.89 -11.61 11.82
C ARG A 70 9.82 -12.10 10.86
N LYS A 71 8.56 -11.72 11.11
CA LYS A 71 7.44 -11.98 10.20
C LYS A 71 7.40 -10.95 9.08
N SER A 72 6.77 -11.30 7.97
CA SER A 72 6.67 -10.42 6.80
C SER A 72 5.84 -9.17 7.12
N LEU A 73 6.38 -8.01 6.77
CA LEU A 73 5.72 -6.70 6.81
C LEU A 73 5.69 -6.16 5.38
N ILE A 74 4.58 -6.39 4.69
CA ILE A 74 4.40 -6.01 3.27
C ILE A 74 3.71 -4.65 3.20
N TRP A 75 4.32 -3.71 2.47
CA TRP A 75 3.73 -2.42 2.20
C TRP A 75 3.38 -2.31 0.72
N ALA A 76 2.08 -2.22 0.43
CA ALA A 76 1.53 -2.03 -0.91
C ALA A 76 1.18 -0.55 -1.10
N LEU A 77 1.90 0.14 -1.98
CA LEU A 77 1.88 1.59 -2.11
C LEU A 77 1.29 2.02 -3.46
N GLY A 78 0.28 2.88 -3.42
CA GLY A 78 -0.12 3.66 -4.58
C GLY A 78 0.92 4.73 -4.91
N ALA A 79 0.96 5.17 -6.16
CA ALA A 79 1.96 6.12 -6.67
C ALA A 79 1.97 7.48 -5.95
N HIS A 80 0.84 7.91 -5.38
CA HIS A 80 0.77 9.17 -4.63
C HIS A 80 1.69 9.20 -3.42
N VAL A 81 1.97 8.07 -2.79
CA VAL A 81 2.90 7.99 -1.66
C VAL A 81 4.30 8.49 -2.05
N VAL A 82 4.73 8.17 -3.28
CA VAL A 82 5.98 8.67 -3.87
C VAL A 82 5.87 10.16 -4.21
N LYS A 83 4.75 10.56 -4.85
CA LYS A 83 4.52 11.95 -5.31
C LYS A 83 4.49 12.97 -4.17
N VAL A 84 4.01 12.59 -2.99
CA VAL A 84 3.96 13.49 -1.82
C VAL A 84 5.27 13.52 -1.02
N GLY A 85 6.36 12.92 -1.54
CA GLY A 85 7.69 13.05 -0.99
C GLY A 85 8.02 12.15 0.19
N LEU A 86 7.34 11.01 0.36
CA LEU A 86 7.59 10.10 1.49
C LEU A 86 8.77 9.14 1.27
N ASN A 87 9.45 9.18 0.13
CA ASN A 87 10.57 8.29 -0.17
C ASN A 87 11.65 8.26 0.93
N PRO A 88 12.12 9.41 1.50
CA PRO A 88 13.13 9.36 2.57
C PRO A 88 12.67 8.58 3.80
N VAL A 89 11.40 8.73 4.19
CA VAL A 89 10.80 8.02 5.33
C VAL A 89 10.70 6.52 5.03
N LEU A 90 10.24 6.16 3.84
CA LEU A 90 10.11 4.76 3.44
C LEU A 90 11.47 4.07 3.32
N VAL A 91 12.48 4.76 2.80
CA VAL A 91 13.87 4.27 2.77
C VAL A 91 14.39 4.01 4.17
N ASP A 92 14.13 4.90 5.13
CA ASP A 92 14.52 4.68 6.52
C ASP A 92 13.79 3.47 7.14
N LEU A 93 12.49 3.34 6.89
CA LEU A 93 11.70 2.20 7.35
C LEU A 93 12.19 0.86 6.74
N MET A 94 12.65 0.86 5.50
CA MET A 94 13.32 -0.30 4.90
C MET A 94 14.62 -0.63 5.62
N ARG A 95 15.48 0.35 5.85
CA ARG A 95 16.78 0.18 6.53
C ARG A 95 16.64 -0.29 7.96
N THR A 96 15.58 0.15 8.63
CA THR A 96 15.30 -0.21 10.02
C THR A 96 14.42 -1.46 10.16
N GLY A 97 14.09 -2.14 9.04
CA GLY A 97 13.38 -3.43 9.04
C GLY A 97 11.88 -3.36 9.35
N TRP A 98 11.24 -2.19 9.11
CA TRP A 98 9.79 -2.02 9.16
C TRP A 98 9.09 -2.34 7.85
N ILE A 99 9.85 -2.47 6.78
CA ILE A 99 9.39 -2.92 5.47
C ILE A 99 10.23 -4.12 5.07
N SER A 100 9.62 -5.28 4.95
CA SER A 100 10.29 -6.50 4.49
C SER A 100 10.02 -6.83 3.03
N ALA A 101 8.98 -6.23 2.44
CA ALA A 101 8.62 -6.33 1.04
C ALA A 101 7.78 -5.12 0.60
N LEU A 102 7.94 -4.71 -0.65
CA LEU A 102 7.16 -3.65 -1.29
C LEU A 102 6.33 -4.22 -2.45
N ALA A 103 5.12 -3.68 -2.62
CA ALA A 103 4.33 -3.84 -3.82
C ALA A 103 3.94 -2.46 -4.36
N LEU A 104 4.16 -2.22 -5.65
CA LEU A 104 3.87 -0.95 -6.32
C LEU A 104 2.99 -1.17 -7.54
N ASN A 105 2.31 -0.12 -7.99
CA ASN A 105 1.74 -0.07 -9.33
C ASN A 105 2.76 0.51 -10.33
N GLY A 106 2.46 0.43 -11.64
CA GLY A 106 3.36 0.92 -12.67
C GLY A 106 3.65 2.42 -12.59
N ALA A 107 2.66 3.25 -12.24
CA ALA A 107 2.90 4.68 -11.99
C ALA A 107 3.91 4.92 -10.85
N GLY A 108 3.97 4.03 -9.85
CA GLY A 108 4.93 4.11 -8.75
C GLY A 108 6.37 4.02 -9.23
N ILE A 109 6.67 3.14 -10.18
CA ILE A 109 8.04 3.03 -10.72
C ILE A 109 8.44 4.23 -11.58
N ILE A 110 7.48 4.83 -12.29
CA ILE A 110 7.70 6.03 -13.09
C ILE A 110 8.13 7.17 -12.18
N HIS A 111 7.33 7.47 -11.16
CA HIS A 111 7.64 8.57 -10.24
C HIS A 111 8.93 8.33 -9.45
N ASP A 112 9.19 7.10 -9.02
CA ASP A 112 10.41 6.76 -8.29
C ASP A 112 11.66 6.92 -9.17
N PHE A 113 11.58 6.48 -10.45
CA PHE A 113 12.63 6.66 -11.43
C PHE A 113 12.90 8.14 -11.73
N GLU A 114 11.85 8.93 -12.01
CA GLU A 114 11.97 10.34 -12.33
C GLU A 114 12.57 11.16 -11.19
N LEU A 115 12.17 10.86 -9.95
CA LEU A 115 12.81 11.45 -8.77
C LEU A 115 14.28 11.06 -8.66
N ALA A 116 14.64 9.80 -8.92
CA ALA A 116 16.03 9.36 -8.88
C ALA A 116 16.89 10.00 -9.98
N PHE A 117 16.31 10.17 -11.18
CA PHE A 117 16.97 10.72 -12.37
C PHE A 117 17.09 12.24 -12.33
N ALA A 118 15.97 12.95 -12.13
CA ALA A 118 15.85 14.40 -12.29
C ALA A 118 15.52 15.18 -11.00
N GLY A 119 15.23 14.48 -9.89
CA GLY A 119 14.81 15.10 -8.62
C GLY A 119 13.41 15.72 -8.66
N ARG A 120 12.65 15.47 -9.70
CA ARG A 120 11.28 15.96 -9.91
C ARG A 120 10.47 14.95 -10.69
N THR A 121 9.16 14.97 -10.52
CA THR A 121 8.20 14.08 -11.19
C THR A 121 6.83 14.71 -11.29
N SER A 122 5.89 14.01 -11.92
CA SER A 122 4.49 14.41 -12.08
C SER A 122 4.32 15.58 -13.06
N GLU A 123 4.22 15.21 -14.34
CA GLU A 123 3.99 16.12 -15.44
C GLU A 123 2.69 16.93 -15.27
N ASP A 124 2.67 18.17 -15.76
CA ASP A 124 1.44 18.95 -15.91
C ASP A 124 0.60 18.40 -17.06
N VAL A 125 -0.36 17.57 -16.71
CA VAL A 125 -1.20 16.83 -17.66
C VAL A 125 -2.04 17.78 -18.51
N GLU A 126 -2.63 18.84 -17.92
CA GLU A 126 -3.55 19.75 -18.61
C GLU A 126 -2.86 20.47 -19.77
N SER A 127 -1.62 20.88 -19.58
CA SER A 127 -0.85 21.55 -20.62
C SER A 127 -0.31 20.57 -21.67
N ALA A 128 0.15 19.39 -21.24
CA ALA A 128 0.82 18.43 -22.13
C ALA A 128 -0.16 17.61 -22.98
N ILE A 129 -1.36 17.29 -22.49
CA ILE A 129 -2.31 16.42 -23.19
C ILE A 129 -2.82 17.04 -24.49
N ARG A 130 -2.98 18.37 -24.53
CA ARG A 130 -3.47 19.09 -25.71
C ARG A 130 -2.56 18.96 -26.94
N THR A 131 -1.28 18.76 -26.73
CA THR A 131 -0.28 18.63 -27.79
C THR A 131 0.18 17.19 -28.00
N GLY A 132 -0.39 16.23 -27.28
CA GLY A 132 0.02 14.81 -27.30
C GLY A 132 1.39 14.54 -26.64
N ARG A 133 1.94 15.52 -25.91
CA ARG A 133 3.25 15.37 -25.21
C ARG A 133 3.14 14.64 -23.88
N PHE A 134 1.94 14.53 -23.32
CA PHE A 134 1.74 13.85 -22.04
C PHE A 134 2.30 12.42 -22.07
N GLY A 135 3.19 12.13 -21.13
CA GLY A 135 3.80 10.81 -20.98
C GLY A 135 4.89 10.47 -21.99
N MET A 136 5.32 11.44 -22.83
CA MET A 136 6.32 11.22 -23.88
C MET A 136 7.75 11.64 -23.47
N ALA A 137 8.04 11.66 -22.15
CA ALA A 137 9.39 11.90 -21.66
C ALA A 137 10.33 10.78 -22.12
N ARG A 138 11.28 11.13 -22.97
CA ARG A 138 12.18 10.18 -23.67
C ARG A 138 12.93 9.29 -22.67
N GLU A 139 13.61 9.89 -21.70
CA GLU A 139 14.42 9.15 -20.73
C GLU A 139 13.56 8.22 -19.87
N THR A 140 12.36 8.64 -19.49
CA THR A 140 11.41 7.80 -18.73
C THR A 140 11.00 6.59 -19.57
N GLY A 141 10.61 6.81 -20.82
CA GLY A 141 10.20 5.73 -21.71
C GLY A 141 11.32 4.77 -22.07
N GLU A 142 12.46 5.30 -22.54
CA GLU A 142 13.60 4.48 -23.00
C GLU A 142 14.24 3.68 -21.88
N LEU A 143 14.59 4.33 -20.76
CA LEU A 143 15.35 3.68 -19.70
C LEU A 143 14.52 2.66 -18.93
N LEU A 144 13.24 2.98 -18.62
CA LEU A 144 12.37 2.02 -17.95
C LEU A 144 12.05 0.82 -18.84
N ASN A 145 11.61 1.03 -20.08
CA ASN A 145 11.31 -0.08 -20.99
C ASN A 145 12.56 -0.89 -21.32
N GLY A 146 13.72 -0.24 -21.49
CA GLY A 146 14.99 -0.93 -21.67
C GLY A 146 15.36 -1.82 -20.49
N ALA A 147 15.22 -1.31 -19.25
CA ALA A 147 15.47 -2.08 -18.05
C ALA A 147 14.51 -3.28 -17.91
N VAL A 148 13.22 -3.08 -18.23
CA VAL A 148 12.20 -4.13 -18.19
C VAL A 148 12.50 -5.21 -19.23
N THR A 149 12.81 -4.83 -20.46
CA THR A 149 13.12 -5.78 -21.56
C THR A 149 14.36 -6.61 -21.24
N ALA A 150 15.44 -5.96 -20.80
CA ALA A 150 16.66 -6.66 -20.41
C ALA A 150 16.43 -7.56 -19.18
N GLY A 151 15.71 -7.07 -18.19
CA GLY A 151 15.38 -7.83 -16.99
C GLY A 151 14.52 -9.06 -17.28
N ALA A 152 13.50 -8.93 -18.15
CA ALA A 152 12.65 -10.05 -18.55
C ALA A 152 13.47 -11.17 -19.24
N ALA A 153 14.41 -10.80 -20.12
CA ALA A 153 15.32 -11.75 -20.77
C ALA A 153 16.22 -12.51 -19.78
N GLU A 154 16.55 -11.88 -18.64
CA GLU A 154 17.32 -12.49 -17.55
C GLU A 154 16.43 -13.20 -16.52
N GLY A 155 15.11 -13.20 -16.72
CA GLY A 155 14.16 -13.80 -15.78
C GLY A 155 13.91 -12.97 -14.52
N LEU A 156 14.05 -11.65 -14.58
CA LEU A 156 13.72 -10.74 -13.47
C LEU A 156 12.30 -10.22 -13.57
N GLY A 157 11.72 -9.86 -12.42
CA GLY A 157 10.49 -9.08 -12.36
C GLY A 157 10.73 -7.59 -12.66
N LEU A 158 9.63 -6.84 -12.85
CA LEU A 158 9.67 -5.38 -13.07
C LEU A 158 10.39 -4.65 -11.94
N GLY A 159 10.04 -4.98 -10.70
CA GLY A 159 10.59 -4.32 -9.51
C GLY A 159 12.09 -4.51 -9.39
N GLU A 160 12.58 -5.73 -9.59
CA GLU A 160 14.00 -6.04 -9.51
C GLU A 160 14.79 -5.44 -10.68
N ALA A 161 14.28 -5.54 -11.90
CA ALA A 161 14.94 -5.01 -13.10
C ALA A 161 15.16 -3.49 -13.00
N VAL A 162 14.11 -2.74 -12.65
CA VAL A 162 14.18 -1.28 -12.50
C VAL A 162 15.02 -0.91 -11.27
N GLY A 163 14.84 -1.59 -10.15
CA GLY A 163 15.63 -1.36 -8.93
C GLY A 163 17.12 -1.54 -9.15
N ARG A 164 17.52 -2.60 -9.86
CA ARG A 164 18.90 -2.88 -10.26
C ARG A 164 19.46 -1.78 -11.16
N MET A 165 18.70 -1.35 -12.17
CA MET A 165 19.11 -0.29 -13.08
C MET A 165 19.36 1.02 -12.31
N ILE A 166 18.43 1.47 -11.47
CA ILE A 166 18.58 2.68 -10.67
C ILE A 166 19.76 2.56 -9.70
N ALA A 167 19.88 1.43 -8.99
CA ALA A 167 20.94 1.21 -8.01
C ALA A 167 22.35 1.30 -8.61
N ARG A 168 22.53 0.79 -9.84
CA ARG A 168 23.81 0.78 -10.56
C ARG A 168 24.07 2.07 -11.35
N SER A 169 23.06 2.93 -11.51
CA SER A 169 23.18 4.19 -12.26
C SER A 169 24.07 5.20 -11.54
N LYS A 170 24.38 6.30 -12.25
CA LYS A 170 24.99 7.51 -11.69
C LYS A 170 23.97 8.61 -11.42
N PHE A 171 22.68 8.29 -11.32
CA PHE A 171 21.63 9.28 -11.08
C PHE A 171 21.87 10.04 -9.77
N PRO A 172 21.71 11.36 -9.79
CA PRO A 172 22.08 12.20 -8.64
C PRO A 172 21.27 11.87 -7.38
N TYR A 173 19.99 11.47 -7.54
CA TYR A 173 19.10 11.21 -6.42
C TYR A 173 18.78 9.72 -6.21
N ARG A 174 19.57 8.79 -6.79
CA ARG A 174 19.31 7.35 -6.70
C ARG A 174 19.18 6.79 -5.28
N ARG A 175 19.73 7.49 -4.28
CA ARG A 175 19.63 7.10 -2.87
C ARG A 175 18.27 7.40 -2.24
N LEU A 176 17.43 8.18 -2.92
CA LEU A 176 16.05 8.45 -2.54
C LEU A 176 15.06 7.51 -3.24
N SER A 177 15.52 6.70 -4.22
CA SER A 177 14.67 5.74 -4.90
C SER A 177 14.31 4.57 -4.01
N LEU A 178 13.02 4.26 -3.92
CA LEU A 178 12.51 3.08 -3.22
C LEU A 178 13.01 1.77 -3.86
N LEU A 179 12.91 1.68 -5.19
CA LEU A 179 13.35 0.49 -5.91
C LEU A 179 14.88 0.32 -5.85
N GLY A 180 15.63 1.40 -6.02
CA GLY A 180 17.09 1.37 -5.96
C GLY A 180 17.61 0.98 -4.57
N GLU A 181 17.02 1.51 -3.49
CA GLU A 181 17.42 1.16 -2.13
C GLU A 181 16.90 -0.24 -1.73
N ALA A 182 15.68 -0.62 -2.13
CA ALA A 182 15.18 -1.97 -1.91
C ALA A 182 16.11 -3.01 -2.52
N TRP A 183 16.57 -2.79 -3.78
CA TRP A 183 17.52 -3.68 -4.43
C TRP A 183 18.84 -3.81 -3.65
N ARG A 184 19.40 -2.68 -3.14
CA ARG A 184 20.61 -2.70 -2.30
C ARG A 184 20.42 -3.44 -0.99
N LEU A 185 19.26 -3.28 -0.37
CA LEU A 185 18.90 -3.90 0.90
C LEU A 185 18.40 -5.34 0.74
N LYS A 186 18.31 -5.84 -0.51
CA LYS A 186 17.74 -7.16 -0.84
C LYS A 186 16.30 -7.32 -0.37
N ILE A 187 15.55 -6.23 -0.34
CA ILE A 187 14.13 -6.24 -0.06
C ILE A 187 13.40 -6.49 -1.38
N PRO A 188 12.57 -7.53 -1.49
CA PRO A 188 11.84 -7.83 -2.70
C PRO A 188 10.81 -6.73 -2.99
N VAL A 189 10.75 -6.31 -4.26
CA VAL A 189 9.76 -5.38 -4.79
C VAL A 189 9.02 -6.03 -5.91
N SER A 190 7.70 -6.06 -5.84
CA SER A 190 6.83 -6.48 -6.93
C SER A 190 6.11 -5.28 -7.54
N VAL A 191 6.00 -5.23 -8.85
CA VAL A 191 5.31 -4.18 -9.58
C VAL A 191 4.18 -4.79 -10.41
N HIS A 192 3.00 -4.24 -10.21
CA HIS A 192 1.78 -4.74 -10.83
C HIS A 192 1.25 -3.68 -11.80
N VAL A 193 1.00 -4.08 -13.03
CA VAL A 193 0.54 -3.19 -14.10
C VAL A 193 -0.77 -3.66 -14.70
N ALA A 194 -1.53 -2.72 -15.25
CA ALA A 194 -2.57 -2.98 -16.24
C ALA A 194 -2.10 -2.34 -17.54
N LEU A 195 -1.89 -3.14 -18.59
CA LEU A 195 -1.36 -2.62 -19.86
C LEU A 195 -2.26 -1.52 -20.43
N GLY A 196 -1.65 -0.40 -20.81
CA GLY A 196 -2.34 0.79 -21.29
C GLY A 196 -2.64 1.84 -20.21
N THR A 197 -2.42 1.56 -18.92
CA THR A 197 -2.70 2.56 -17.85
C THR A 197 -1.51 3.45 -17.51
N ASP A 198 -0.28 3.02 -17.78
CA ASP A 198 0.94 3.76 -17.43
C ASP A 198 1.56 4.39 -18.68
N THR A 199 2.15 5.58 -18.53
CA THR A 199 2.67 6.38 -19.66
C THR A 199 3.77 5.65 -20.44
N ILE A 200 4.59 4.84 -19.79
CA ILE A 200 5.65 4.06 -20.45
C ILE A 200 5.11 3.01 -21.43
N HIS A 201 3.84 2.62 -21.32
CA HIS A 201 3.21 1.67 -22.25
C HIS A 201 2.96 2.26 -23.64
N MET A 202 2.83 3.61 -23.74
CA MET A 202 2.65 4.32 -25.01
C MET A 202 3.97 4.54 -25.77
N HIS A 203 5.11 4.36 -25.08
CA HIS A 203 6.42 4.67 -25.66
C HIS A 203 6.82 3.62 -26.71
N PRO A 204 7.47 4.03 -27.85
CA PRO A 204 7.90 3.10 -28.89
C PRO A 204 8.82 1.97 -28.43
N ALA A 205 9.57 2.16 -27.34
CA ALA A 205 10.41 1.12 -26.73
C ALA A 205 9.65 0.09 -25.90
N ALA A 206 8.33 0.23 -25.72
CA ALA A 206 7.54 -0.69 -24.91
C ALA A 206 7.42 -2.06 -25.58
N SER A 207 7.77 -3.11 -24.83
CA SER A 207 7.53 -4.50 -25.20
C SER A 207 6.43 -5.10 -24.35
N GLY A 208 5.23 -5.29 -24.92
CA GLY A 208 4.12 -5.91 -24.21
C GLY A 208 4.45 -7.31 -23.70
N ALA A 209 5.26 -8.08 -24.45
CA ALA A 209 5.72 -9.40 -24.04
C ALA A 209 6.63 -9.33 -22.79
N ALA A 210 7.62 -8.43 -22.80
CA ALA A 210 8.54 -8.25 -21.68
C ALA A 210 7.82 -7.73 -20.42
N ILE A 211 6.92 -6.75 -20.59
CA ILE A 211 6.11 -6.21 -19.48
C ILE A 211 5.21 -7.30 -18.89
N GLY A 212 4.55 -8.09 -19.76
CA GLY A 212 3.66 -9.19 -19.33
C GLY A 212 4.42 -10.26 -18.55
N GLU A 213 5.56 -10.74 -19.07
CA GLU A 213 6.40 -11.74 -18.40
C GLU A 213 6.93 -11.23 -17.06
N ALA A 214 7.52 -10.04 -17.03
CA ALA A 214 8.09 -9.48 -15.81
C ALA A 214 7.01 -9.17 -14.74
N SER A 215 5.82 -8.68 -15.15
CA SER A 215 4.71 -8.42 -14.23
C SER A 215 4.10 -9.72 -13.68
N LEU A 216 3.97 -10.78 -14.50
CA LEU A 216 3.49 -12.08 -14.03
C LEU A 216 4.49 -12.71 -13.05
N ARG A 217 5.78 -12.54 -13.27
CA ARG A 217 6.83 -12.96 -12.35
C ARG A 217 6.72 -12.22 -11.01
N ASP A 218 6.53 -10.91 -11.05
CA ASP A 218 6.31 -10.11 -9.84
C ASP A 218 5.05 -10.54 -9.07
N PHE A 219 3.98 -10.91 -9.79
CA PHE A 219 2.79 -11.46 -9.12
C PHE A 219 3.09 -12.78 -8.38
N ARG A 220 3.88 -13.68 -8.97
CA ARG A 220 4.30 -14.93 -8.32
C ARG A 220 5.22 -14.67 -7.13
N LEU A 221 6.16 -13.73 -7.27
CA LEU A 221 7.01 -13.26 -6.17
C LEU A 221 6.15 -12.70 -5.03
N PHE A 222 5.19 -11.85 -5.35
CA PHE A 222 4.26 -11.28 -4.38
C PHE A 222 3.42 -12.35 -3.67
N ALA A 223 2.95 -13.37 -4.37
CA ALA A 223 2.24 -14.48 -3.75
C ALA A 223 3.14 -15.23 -2.73
N GLY A 224 4.42 -15.42 -3.02
CA GLY A 224 5.39 -15.96 -2.08
C GLY A 224 5.57 -15.08 -0.84
N GLN A 225 5.59 -13.75 -1.01
CA GLN A 225 5.64 -12.80 0.10
C GLN A 225 4.36 -12.84 0.94
N VAL A 226 3.21 -12.97 0.30
CA VAL A 226 1.90 -13.12 0.98
C VAL A 226 1.87 -14.41 1.78
N ALA A 227 2.42 -15.51 1.29
CA ALA A 227 2.54 -16.76 2.07
C ALA A 227 3.34 -16.56 3.36
N ALA A 228 4.36 -15.71 3.34
CA ALA A 228 5.17 -15.38 4.52
C ALA A 228 4.45 -14.51 5.58
N LEU A 229 3.22 -14.07 5.32
CA LEU A 229 2.38 -13.39 6.32
C LEU A 229 1.85 -14.35 7.39
N ASP A 230 1.87 -15.66 7.14
CA ASP A 230 1.31 -16.64 8.08
C ASP A 230 1.87 -16.51 9.49
N GLY A 231 1.01 -16.57 10.49
CA GLY A 231 1.37 -16.58 11.90
C GLY A 231 1.87 -15.23 12.43
N GLY A 232 1.36 -14.10 11.93
CA GLY A 232 1.57 -12.76 12.53
C GLY A 232 2.24 -11.73 11.64
N GLY A 233 2.30 -11.94 10.34
CA GLY A 233 2.69 -10.91 9.38
C GLY A 233 1.66 -9.81 9.24
N VAL A 234 2.04 -8.70 8.61
CA VAL A 234 1.16 -7.53 8.39
C VAL A 234 1.24 -7.08 6.94
N PHE A 235 0.07 -6.87 6.35
CA PHE A 235 -0.08 -6.29 5.02
C PHE A 235 -0.73 -4.90 5.11
N LEU A 236 -0.07 -3.89 4.56
CA LEU A 236 -0.58 -2.51 4.49
C LEU A 236 -0.90 -2.16 3.04
N ASN A 237 -2.10 -1.66 2.78
CA ASN A 237 -2.48 -1.02 1.52
C ASN A 237 -2.56 0.49 1.75
N ILE A 238 -1.68 1.26 1.12
CA ILE A 238 -1.56 2.70 1.32
C ILE A 238 -1.79 3.42 0.00
N GLY A 239 -2.91 4.12 -0.12
CA GLY A 239 -3.24 4.95 -1.28
C GLY A 239 -3.45 4.18 -2.60
N SER A 240 -3.76 2.88 -2.56
CA SER A 240 -4.13 2.11 -3.75
C SER A 240 -5.60 1.71 -3.69
N ALA A 241 -6.41 2.31 -4.57
CA ALA A 241 -7.86 2.14 -4.58
C ALA A 241 -8.34 0.87 -5.31
N VAL A 242 -7.60 0.39 -6.31
CA VAL A 242 -8.05 -0.67 -7.22
C VAL A 242 -7.01 -1.80 -7.36
N LEU A 243 -5.87 -1.51 -7.97
CA LEU A 243 -4.95 -2.53 -8.50
C LEU A 243 -4.39 -3.43 -7.41
N LEU A 244 -3.71 -2.85 -6.39
CA LEU A 244 -3.05 -3.65 -5.37
C LEU A 244 -4.03 -4.43 -4.47
N PRO A 245 -5.22 -3.91 -4.09
CA PRO A 245 -6.25 -4.72 -3.45
C PRO A 245 -6.71 -5.93 -4.27
N GLU A 246 -6.85 -5.78 -5.59
CA GLU A 246 -7.19 -6.89 -6.47
C GLU A 246 -6.07 -7.93 -6.55
N VAL A 247 -4.84 -7.49 -6.68
CA VAL A 247 -3.64 -8.35 -6.69
C VAL A 247 -3.52 -9.11 -5.37
N PHE A 248 -3.68 -8.43 -4.24
CA PHE A 248 -3.59 -9.05 -2.92
C PHE A 248 -4.61 -10.17 -2.73
N LEU A 249 -5.87 -9.92 -3.08
CA LEU A 249 -6.91 -10.95 -2.96
C LEU A 249 -6.59 -12.19 -3.81
N LYS A 250 -6.06 -12.01 -5.03
CA LYS A 250 -5.65 -13.14 -5.91
C LYS A 250 -4.43 -13.86 -5.34
N ALA A 251 -3.48 -13.14 -4.78
CA ALA A 251 -2.32 -13.74 -4.13
C ALA A 251 -2.73 -14.59 -2.91
N VAL A 252 -3.65 -14.10 -2.07
CA VAL A 252 -4.23 -14.88 -0.95
C VAL A 252 -4.90 -16.14 -1.45
N SER A 253 -5.71 -16.04 -2.52
CA SER A 253 -6.36 -17.19 -3.14
C SER A 253 -5.36 -18.21 -3.67
N LEU A 254 -4.32 -17.74 -4.38
CA LEU A 254 -3.28 -18.61 -4.92
C LEU A 254 -2.52 -19.35 -3.81
N VAL A 255 -2.12 -18.64 -2.75
CA VAL A 255 -1.41 -19.24 -1.59
C VAL A 255 -2.25 -20.33 -0.95
N ARG A 256 -3.52 -20.05 -0.66
CA ARG A 256 -4.42 -21.04 -0.04
C ARG A 256 -4.70 -22.22 -0.96
N ASN A 257 -4.90 -21.99 -2.26
CA ASN A 257 -5.12 -23.04 -3.26
C ASN A 257 -3.90 -23.95 -3.41
N SER A 258 -2.69 -23.42 -3.19
CA SER A 258 -1.45 -24.22 -3.18
C SER A 258 -1.29 -25.09 -1.92
N GLY A 259 -2.27 -25.13 -1.03
CA GLY A 259 -2.22 -25.90 0.22
C GLY A 259 -1.37 -25.27 1.32
N LEU A 260 -0.85 -24.05 1.12
CA LEU A 260 -0.07 -23.36 2.12
C LEU A 260 -0.99 -22.71 3.17
N ARG A 261 -0.58 -22.80 4.42
CA ARG A 261 -1.26 -22.11 5.51
C ARG A 261 -1.09 -20.62 5.39
N LEU A 262 -2.17 -19.86 5.64
CA LEU A 262 -2.17 -18.39 5.64
C LEU A 262 -3.21 -17.88 6.64
N ASP A 263 -2.85 -17.93 7.93
CA ASP A 263 -3.69 -17.57 9.06
C ASP A 263 -2.98 -16.60 10.01
N GLY A 264 -3.74 -15.96 10.90
CA GLY A 264 -3.18 -15.13 11.97
C GLY A 264 -2.41 -13.89 11.52
N PHE A 265 -2.53 -13.46 10.27
CA PHE A 265 -1.98 -12.22 9.77
C PHE A 265 -2.94 -11.03 9.97
N SER A 266 -2.42 -9.83 9.85
CA SER A 266 -3.20 -8.60 9.97
C SER A 266 -3.12 -7.78 8.68
N THR A 267 -4.19 -7.03 8.40
CA THR A 267 -4.24 -6.10 7.26
C THR A 267 -4.71 -4.73 7.70
N ALA A 268 -4.23 -3.68 7.03
CA ALA A 268 -4.75 -2.33 7.20
C ALA A 268 -4.80 -1.58 5.86
N VAL A 269 -5.71 -0.61 5.79
CA VAL A 269 -5.90 0.28 4.65
C VAL A 269 -5.71 1.71 5.14
N PHE A 270 -4.86 2.46 4.44
CA PHE A 270 -4.66 3.89 4.62
C PHE A 270 -5.04 4.61 3.33
N ASP A 271 -6.11 5.36 3.39
CA ASP A 271 -6.59 6.18 2.28
C ASP A 271 -7.38 7.36 2.86
N PHE A 272 -7.43 8.47 2.14
CA PHE A 272 -8.27 9.63 2.55
C PHE A 272 -9.74 9.42 2.21
N ASN A 273 -10.04 8.46 1.30
CA ASN A 273 -11.38 8.03 0.95
C ASN A 273 -11.62 6.57 1.34
N HIS A 274 -12.85 6.25 1.75
CA HIS A 274 -13.26 4.89 2.01
C HIS A 274 -13.58 4.18 0.68
N GLN A 275 -12.58 3.53 0.08
CA GLN A 275 -12.71 2.83 -1.19
C GLN A 275 -13.29 1.42 -1.00
N TYR A 276 -14.19 1.00 -1.91
CA TYR A 276 -14.83 -0.31 -1.85
C TYR A 276 -13.83 -1.48 -1.92
N ARG A 277 -12.92 -1.47 -2.92
CA ARG A 277 -12.00 -2.59 -3.12
C ARG A 277 -11.03 -2.80 -1.96
N PRO A 278 -10.31 -1.79 -1.44
CA PRO A 278 -9.50 -1.96 -0.24
C PRO A 278 -10.30 -2.45 0.97
N ALA A 279 -11.51 -1.91 1.19
CA ALA A 279 -12.36 -2.33 2.29
C ALA A 279 -12.76 -3.81 2.19
N GLN A 280 -13.08 -4.30 0.99
CA GLN A 280 -13.48 -5.70 0.79
C GLN A 280 -12.28 -6.63 0.62
N ASN A 281 -11.34 -6.28 -0.28
CA ASN A 281 -10.30 -7.21 -0.73
C ASN A 281 -9.05 -7.21 0.15
N VAL A 282 -8.90 -6.22 1.02
CA VAL A 282 -7.81 -6.16 2.00
C VAL A 282 -8.32 -6.36 3.42
N ALA A 283 -9.32 -5.57 3.85
CA ALA A 283 -9.71 -5.53 5.25
C ALA A 283 -10.69 -6.64 5.67
N LYS A 284 -11.51 -7.19 4.76
CA LYS A 284 -12.57 -8.15 5.13
C LYS A 284 -12.34 -9.55 4.58
N ARG A 285 -12.45 -9.74 3.25
CA ARG A 285 -12.45 -11.06 2.60
C ARG A 285 -11.24 -11.94 2.94
N PRO A 286 -9.99 -11.44 2.95
CA PRO A 286 -8.83 -12.27 3.28
C PRO A 286 -8.84 -12.82 4.70
N LEU A 287 -9.52 -12.12 5.62
CA LEU A 287 -9.62 -12.45 7.04
C LEU A 287 -10.89 -13.25 7.39
N GLY A 288 -11.75 -13.58 6.42
CA GLY A 288 -12.99 -14.31 6.66
C GLY A 288 -14.05 -13.50 7.42
N LYS A 289 -14.07 -12.19 7.22
CA LYS A 289 -14.99 -11.26 7.93
C LYS A 289 -16.03 -10.67 6.99
#